data_55a50a441310343a8e679fbd79c30dcc
#
_entry.id   55a50a441310343a8e679fbd79c30dcc
#
_cell.length_a   1.000
_cell.length_b   1.000
_cell.length_c   1.000
_cell.angle_alpha   90.00
_cell.angle_beta   90.00
_cell.angle_gamma   90.00
#
_symmetry.space_group_name_H-M   'P 1'
#
loop_
_entity.id
_entity.type
_entity.pdbx_description
1 polymer ?
#
loop_
_entity_poly.entity_id
_entity_poly.type
_entity_poly.pdbx_seq_one_letter_code
_entity_poly.pdbx_strand_id
1 'polypeptide(L)'
;SENVGSRFAIVLDGSLITAPVIRESITGGSGQISGGFTNETANNLAIILKSGSLPTKIKIIQEKQIGPTLGQEGVEKGVIASIIALIAITLFMILYYKISGLFTVITIVSCLSLLFAMMSLLNTTLTLPGVIGIVLTIGMCVDANVLIFERIRENFKQNIEDPKNHGFNSAYVTILDSNLTTLFAAVFLFAFGFGPIRGFSISLIIGIISSLIVTYIILKLFLNITSIKYLG
;
A
#
# COMPACT_ATOMS: atom_id res chain seq x y z
N SER A 1 8.93 43.44 -44.25
CA SER A 1 10.05 43.46 -45.22
C SER A 1 11.33 44.11 -44.66
N GLU A 2 11.23 44.99 -43.65
CA GLU A 2 12.40 45.72 -43.11
C GLU A 2 13.39 44.85 -42.32
N ASN A 3 13.00 43.68 -41.85
CA ASN A 3 13.82 42.82 -40.99
C ASN A 3 14.33 41.55 -41.71
N VAL A 4 14.26 41.48 -43.03
CA VAL A 4 14.84 40.38 -43.81
C VAL A 4 16.35 40.38 -43.63
N GLY A 5 16.97 39.27 -43.32
CA GLY A 5 18.39 39.13 -43.00
C GLY A 5 18.74 39.26 -41.51
N SER A 6 17.80 39.72 -40.67
CA SER A 6 17.97 39.80 -39.21
C SER A 6 17.68 38.47 -38.52
N ARG A 7 18.23 38.26 -37.31
CA ARG A 7 17.90 37.11 -36.48
C ARG A 7 16.61 37.37 -35.70
N PHE A 8 15.72 36.40 -35.73
CA PHE A 8 14.47 36.40 -34.95
C PHE A 8 14.60 35.48 -33.74
N ALA A 9 14.72 36.07 -32.57
CA ALA A 9 14.87 35.29 -31.35
C ALA A 9 13.50 34.75 -30.88
N ILE A 10 13.38 33.45 -30.68
CA ILE A 10 12.23 32.80 -30.04
C ILE A 10 12.61 32.58 -28.59
N VAL A 11 11.93 33.29 -27.69
CA VAL A 11 12.16 33.24 -26.23
C VAL A 11 10.95 32.64 -25.56
N LEU A 12 11.16 31.64 -24.70
CA LEU A 12 10.13 31.02 -23.86
C LEU A 12 10.58 31.11 -22.41
N ASP A 13 9.75 31.66 -21.54
CA ASP A 13 10.02 31.83 -20.10
C ASP A 13 11.36 32.52 -19.78
N GLY A 14 11.77 33.46 -20.64
CA GLY A 14 13.02 34.19 -20.49
C GLY A 14 14.27 33.46 -21.01
N SER A 15 14.13 32.22 -21.51
CA SER A 15 15.20 31.44 -22.12
C SER A 15 15.15 31.51 -23.64
N LEU A 16 16.29 31.75 -24.28
CA LEU A 16 16.40 31.72 -25.72
C LEU A 16 16.35 30.27 -26.22
N ILE A 17 15.29 29.93 -26.95
CA ILE A 17 15.10 28.59 -27.52
C ILE A 17 15.86 28.45 -28.85
N THR A 18 15.69 29.45 -29.75
CA THR A 18 16.36 29.47 -31.05
C THR A 18 16.34 30.89 -31.63
N ALA A 19 17.28 31.19 -32.53
CA ALA A 19 17.38 32.49 -33.20
C ALA A 19 17.62 32.31 -34.69
N PRO A 20 16.61 31.84 -35.46
CA PRO A 20 16.73 31.71 -36.90
C PRO A 20 16.86 33.05 -37.60
N VAL A 21 17.46 33.06 -38.82
CA VAL A 21 17.54 34.23 -39.67
C VAL A 21 16.28 34.28 -40.53
N ILE A 22 15.68 35.47 -40.64
CA ILE A 22 14.55 35.76 -41.55
C ILE A 22 15.07 35.80 -42.98
N ARG A 23 14.73 34.76 -43.76
CA ARG A 23 15.22 34.65 -45.16
C ARG A 23 14.35 35.43 -46.17
N GLU A 24 13.05 35.52 -45.87
CA GLU A 24 12.05 36.16 -46.72
C GLU A 24 10.96 36.85 -45.90
N SER A 25 10.23 37.74 -46.53
CA SER A 25 9.13 38.46 -45.86
C SER A 25 7.97 37.51 -45.58
N ILE A 26 7.54 37.46 -44.32
CA ILE A 26 6.41 36.63 -43.86
C ILE A 26 5.11 37.40 -44.14
N THR A 27 4.53 37.24 -45.32
CA THR A 27 3.29 37.93 -45.73
C THR A 27 2.01 37.15 -45.44
N GLY A 28 2.12 35.82 -45.23
CA GLY A 28 0.98 34.92 -45.05
C GLY A 28 0.59 34.61 -43.59
N GLY A 29 1.19 35.29 -42.61
CA GLY A 29 0.91 35.04 -41.17
C GLY A 29 1.43 33.69 -40.62
N SER A 30 2.09 32.89 -41.46
CA SER A 30 2.73 31.62 -41.07
C SER A 30 4.17 31.57 -41.54
N GLY A 31 5.07 31.05 -40.73
CA GLY A 31 6.49 30.91 -41.05
C GLY A 31 6.99 29.50 -40.80
N GLN A 32 8.00 29.10 -41.56
CA GLN A 32 8.67 27.81 -41.37
C GLN A 32 10.05 28.04 -40.77
N ILE A 33 10.38 27.35 -39.70
CA ILE A 33 11.71 27.35 -39.11
C ILE A 33 12.49 26.19 -39.71
N SER A 34 13.57 26.51 -40.47
CA SER A 34 14.44 25.49 -41.08
C SER A 34 15.89 25.73 -40.68
N GLY A 35 16.65 24.65 -40.52
CA GLY A 35 18.06 24.70 -40.10
C GLY A 35 18.65 23.32 -39.88
N GLY A 36 19.76 23.22 -39.20
CA GLY A 36 20.43 21.95 -38.89
C GLY A 36 19.76 21.15 -37.77
N PHE A 37 18.44 20.95 -37.85
CA PHE A 37 17.69 20.15 -36.87
C PHE A 37 17.78 18.66 -37.21
N THR A 38 18.01 17.85 -36.20
CA THR A 38 17.73 16.40 -36.28
C THR A 38 16.21 16.16 -36.07
N ASN A 39 15.73 15.00 -36.44
CA ASN A 39 14.32 14.64 -36.21
C ASN A 39 13.89 14.79 -34.74
N GLU A 40 14.80 14.49 -33.83
CA GLU A 40 14.57 14.60 -32.38
C GLU A 40 14.49 16.09 -31.94
N THR A 41 15.44 16.91 -32.34
CA THR A 41 15.46 18.33 -31.98
C THR A 41 14.33 19.12 -32.63
N ALA A 42 13.92 18.77 -33.86
CA ALA A 42 12.76 19.35 -34.53
C ALA A 42 11.46 19.01 -33.81
N ASN A 43 11.26 17.74 -33.40
CA ASN A 43 10.09 17.33 -32.60
C ASN A 43 10.04 18.02 -31.25
N ASN A 44 11.16 18.10 -30.55
CA ASN A 44 11.23 18.80 -29.27
C ASN A 44 10.87 20.27 -29.39
N LEU A 45 11.41 20.94 -30.41
CA LEU A 45 11.06 22.33 -30.69
C LEU A 45 9.59 22.52 -31.04
N ALA A 46 9.01 21.60 -31.82
CA ALA A 46 7.60 21.63 -32.18
C ALA A 46 6.69 21.47 -30.97
N ILE A 47 7.04 20.56 -30.05
CA ILE A 47 6.33 20.37 -28.79
C ILE A 47 6.39 21.62 -27.92
N ILE A 48 7.57 22.22 -27.77
CA ILE A 48 7.77 23.44 -26.98
C ILE A 48 6.93 24.59 -27.56
N LEU A 49 6.96 24.80 -28.89
CA LEU A 49 6.19 25.86 -29.54
C LEU A 49 4.68 25.61 -29.49
N LYS A 50 4.23 24.32 -29.57
CA LYS A 50 2.83 23.95 -29.49
C LYS A 50 2.26 24.08 -28.08
N SER A 51 3.04 23.80 -27.06
CA SER A 51 2.63 23.96 -25.67
C SER A 51 2.54 25.42 -25.22
N GLY A 52 3.22 26.34 -25.93
CA GLY A 52 3.21 27.78 -25.63
C GLY A 52 3.83 28.09 -24.25
N SER A 53 3.77 29.38 -23.89
CA SER A 53 4.13 29.78 -22.52
C SER A 53 3.01 29.40 -21.55
N LEU A 54 3.35 28.71 -20.50
CA LEU A 54 2.40 28.42 -19.44
C LEU A 54 1.98 29.72 -18.73
N PRO A 55 0.68 29.93 -18.45
CA PRO A 55 0.20 31.16 -17.82
C PRO A 55 0.71 31.34 -16.38
N THR A 56 1.28 30.29 -15.82
CA THR A 56 1.83 30.28 -14.45
C THR A 56 3.19 29.58 -14.43
N LYS A 57 4.15 30.11 -13.69
CA LYS A 57 5.45 29.45 -13.48
C LYS A 57 5.27 28.14 -12.74
N ILE A 58 5.65 27.03 -13.36
CA ILE A 58 5.66 25.70 -12.72
C ILE A 58 7.00 25.53 -12.02
N LYS A 59 6.96 25.20 -10.73
CA LYS A 59 8.13 24.81 -9.95
C LYS A 59 8.03 23.31 -9.69
N ILE A 60 9.05 22.56 -10.07
CA ILE A 60 9.16 21.15 -9.69
C ILE A 60 9.34 21.11 -8.17
N ILE A 61 8.33 20.58 -7.46
CA ILE A 61 8.33 20.47 -6.00
C ILE A 61 9.05 19.18 -5.58
N GLN A 62 8.87 18.12 -6.37
CA GLN A 62 9.49 16.83 -6.11
C GLN A 62 9.65 16.07 -7.42
N GLU A 63 10.85 15.58 -7.66
CA GLU A 63 11.15 14.60 -8.71
C GLU A 63 11.60 13.30 -8.03
N LYS A 64 10.87 12.21 -8.27
CA LYS A 64 11.20 10.90 -7.73
C LYS A 64 11.33 9.90 -8.88
N GLN A 65 12.57 9.60 -9.23
CA GLN A 65 12.89 8.54 -10.18
C GLN A 65 13.01 7.20 -9.41
N ILE A 66 12.03 6.33 -9.58
CA ILE A 66 12.11 4.98 -9.04
C ILE A 66 12.41 4.07 -10.24
N GLY A 67 13.65 3.54 -10.28
CA GLY A 67 14.02 2.56 -11.28
C GLY A 67 13.16 1.30 -11.14
N PRO A 68 12.79 0.62 -12.23
CA PRO A 68 11.99 -0.61 -12.21
C PRO A 68 12.61 -1.71 -11.33
N THR A 69 13.92 -1.77 -11.28
CA THR A 69 14.71 -2.72 -10.50
C THR A 69 14.57 -2.52 -8.98
N LEU A 70 14.58 -1.27 -8.50
CA LEU A 70 14.43 -0.95 -7.08
C LEU A 70 13.04 -1.31 -6.54
N GLY A 71 12.00 -1.13 -7.35
CA GLY A 71 10.65 -1.52 -6.98
C GLY A 71 10.47 -3.03 -6.89
N GLN A 72 10.96 -3.76 -7.90
CA GLN A 72 10.88 -5.23 -7.95
C GLN A 72 11.72 -5.89 -6.85
N GLU A 73 12.95 -5.45 -6.66
CA GLU A 73 13.84 -5.98 -5.62
C GLU A 73 13.29 -5.77 -4.21
N GLY A 74 12.68 -4.61 -3.95
CA GLY A 74 12.03 -4.32 -2.67
C GLY A 74 10.81 -5.20 -2.40
N VAL A 75 9.96 -5.42 -3.41
CA VAL A 75 8.80 -6.31 -3.29
C VAL A 75 9.24 -7.75 -3.10
N GLU A 76 10.22 -8.25 -3.87
CA GLU A 76 10.73 -9.60 -3.76
C GLU A 76 11.32 -9.87 -2.37
N LYS A 77 12.18 -8.99 -1.86
CA LYS A 77 12.73 -9.09 -0.50
C LYS A 77 11.64 -9.01 0.57
N GLY A 78 10.64 -8.14 0.37
CA GLY A 78 9.49 -8.03 1.26
C GLY A 78 8.65 -9.30 1.31
N VAL A 79 8.38 -9.93 0.18
CA VAL A 79 7.65 -11.21 0.10
C VAL A 79 8.45 -12.34 0.77
N ILE A 80 9.75 -12.44 0.51
CA ILE A 80 10.62 -13.44 1.15
C ILE A 80 10.61 -13.26 2.68
N ALA A 81 10.78 -12.03 3.16
CA ALA A 81 10.72 -11.73 4.60
C ALA A 81 9.36 -12.11 5.20
N SER A 82 8.27 -11.84 4.49
CA SER A 82 6.90 -12.20 4.92
C SER A 82 6.72 -13.71 5.03
N ILE A 83 7.25 -14.47 4.09
CA ILE A 83 7.19 -15.95 4.11
C ILE A 83 8.00 -16.49 5.29
N ILE A 84 9.21 -15.98 5.52
CA ILE A 84 10.05 -16.39 6.64
C ILE A 84 9.35 -16.10 7.97
N ALA A 85 8.78 -14.89 8.13
CA ALA A 85 8.02 -14.51 9.30
C ALA A 85 6.80 -15.43 9.52
N LEU A 86 6.04 -15.73 8.46
CA LEU A 86 4.89 -16.61 8.52
C LEU A 86 5.28 -18.03 8.97
N ILE A 87 6.37 -18.58 8.43
CA ILE A 87 6.89 -19.90 8.82
C ILE A 87 7.32 -19.89 10.29
N ALA A 88 8.06 -18.87 10.73
CA ALA A 88 8.54 -18.75 12.10
C ALA A 88 7.38 -18.66 13.11
N ILE A 89 6.37 -17.83 12.81
CA ILE A 89 5.16 -17.67 13.63
C ILE A 89 4.37 -18.98 13.66
N THR A 90 4.17 -19.63 12.52
CA THR A 90 3.45 -20.91 12.41
C THR A 90 4.11 -21.97 13.25
N LEU A 91 5.44 -22.10 13.14
CA LEU A 91 6.22 -23.06 13.91
C LEU A 91 6.10 -22.78 15.41
N PHE A 92 6.25 -21.53 15.83
CA PHE A 92 6.11 -21.13 17.23
C PHE A 92 4.70 -21.48 17.77
N MET A 93 3.63 -21.15 17.03
CA MET A 93 2.26 -21.42 17.43
C MET A 93 1.97 -22.91 17.57
N ILE A 94 2.45 -23.73 16.65
CA ILE A 94 2.27 -25.19 16.72
C ILE A 94 3.04 -25.80 17.91
N LEU A 95 4.28 -25.34 18.14
CA LEU A 95 5.12 -25.86 19.23
C LEU A 95 4.57 -25.47 20.61
N TYR A 96 4.09 -24.23 20.77
CA TYR A 96 3.65 -23.72 22.05
C TYR A 96 2.17 -24.05 22.35
N TYR A 97 1.27 -23.81 21.37
CA TYR A 97 -0.17 -23.97 21.55
C TYR A 97 -0.74 -25.30 21.00
N LYS A 98 0.11 -26.16 20.41
CA LYS A 98 -0.28 -27.49 19.88
C LYS A 98 -1.53 -27.41 18.98
N ILE A 99 -2.65 -28.02 19.42
CA ILE A 99 -3.91 -28.06 18.66
C ILE A 99 -4.49 -26.66 18.45
N SER A 100 -4.49 -25.80 19.46
CA SER A 100 -4.93 -24.41 19.33
C SER A 100 -4.06 -23.63 18.35
N GLY A 101 -2.74 -23.94 18.28
CA GLY A 101 -1.82 -23.38 17.29
C GLY A 101 -2.19 -23.75 15.85
N LEU A 102 -2.65 -24.98 15.60
CA LEU A 102 -3.10 -25.39 14.28
C LEU A 102 -4.32 -24.56 13.81
N PHE A 103 -5.25 -24.26 14.70
CA PHE A 103 -6.39 -23.39 14.38
C PHE A 103 -5.96 -21.94 14.12
N THR A 104 -4.92 -21.45 14.81
CA THR A 104 -4.31 -20.14 14.49
C THR A 104 -3.78 -20.12 13.07
N VAL A 105 -3.13 -21.18 12.61
CA VAL A 105 -2.64 -21.26 11.21
C VAL A 105 -3.81 -21.18 10.23
N ILE A 106 -4.90 -21.91 10.48
CA ILE A 106 -6.11 -21.81 9.65
C ILE A 106 -6.67 -20.40 9.66
N THR A 107 -6.70 -19.74 10.82
CA THR A 107 -7.15 -18.35 10.95
C THR A 107 -6.26 -17.39 10.12
N ILE A 108 -4.93 -17.53 10.17
CA ILE A 108 -4.00 -16.72 9.40
C ILE A 108 -4.22 -16.89 7.90
N VAL A 109 -4.30 -18.14 7.43
CA VAL A 109 -4.51 -18.45 6.01
C VAL A 109 -5.86 -17.88 5.53
N SER A 110 -6.92 -18.03 6.32
CA SER A 110 -8.24 -17.49 6.01
C SER A 110 -8.23 -15.94 6.01
N CYS A 111 -7.52 -15.33 6.95
CA CYS A 111 -7.36 -13.87 7.02
C CYS A 111 -6.64 -13.33 5.79
N LEU A 112 -5.52 -13.94 5.39
CA LEU A 112 -4.79 -13.55 4.19
C LEU A 112 -5.64 -13.75 2.93
N SER A 113 -6.37 -14.85 2.83
CA SER A 113 -7.27 -15.11 1.70
C SER A 113 -8.36 -14.03 1.58
N LEU A 114 -8.98 -13.67 2.71
CA LEU A 114 -10.00 -12.61 2.73
C LEU A 114 -9.38 -11.24 2.42
N LEU A 115 -8.21 -10.94 2.96
CA LEU A 115 -7.48 -9.70 2.69
C LEU A 115 -7.20 -9.54 1.21
N PHE A 116 -6.61 -10.56 0.55
CA PHE A 116 -6.33 -10.51 -0.88
C PHE A 116 -7.61 -10.46 -1.73
N ALA A 117 -8.66 -11.17 -1.33
CA ALA A 117 -9.96 -11.10 -2.00
C ALA A 117 -10.53 -9.68 -1.94
N MET A 118 -10.50 -9.02 -0.78
CA MET A 118 -10.96 -7.65 -0.63
C MET A 118 -10.08 -6.64 -1.40
N MET A 119 -8.75 -6.82 -1.39
CA MET A 119 -7.85 -5.98 -2.19
C MET A 119 -8.14 -6.11 -3.68
N SER A 120 -8.40 -7.33 -4.16
CA SER A 120 -8.76 -7.59 -5.56
C SER A 120 -10.11 -6.96 -5.92
N LEU A 121 -11.12 -7.10 -5.06
CA LEU A 121 -12.45 -6.52 -5.26
C LEU A 121 -12.42 -5.00 -5.35
N LEU A 122 -11.58 -4.36 -4.54
CA LEU A 122 -11.40 -2.91 -4.51
C LEU A 122 -10.40 -2.39 -5.56
N ASN A 123 -9.85 -3.27 -6.41
CA ASN A 123 -8.82 -2.94 -7.41
C ASN A 123 -7.64 -2.14 -6.81
N THR A 124 -7.23 -2.48 -5.60
CA THR A 124 -6.13 -1.79 -4.94
C THR A 124 -4.78 -2.32 -5.42
N THR A 125 -3.83 -1.41 -5.64
CA THR A 125 -2.47 -1.78 -6.04
C THR A 125 -1.61 -2.13 -4.83
N LEU A 126 -0.91 -3.26 -4.90
CA LEU A 126 0.04 -3.64 -3.88
C LEU A 126 1.30 -2.77 -4.00
N THR A 127 1.54 -1.91 -3.01
CA THR A 127 2.75 -1.10 -2.91
C THR A 127 3.74 -1.74 -1.93
N LEU A 128 5.03 -1.36 -2.00
CA LEU A 128 6.03 -1.87 -1.05
C LEU A 128 5.63 -1.62 0.42
N PRO A 129 5.17 -0.42 0.84
CA PRO A 129 4.61 -0.24 2.17
C PRO A 129 3.31 -1.03 2.41
N GLY A 130 2.55 -1.34 1.36
CA GLY A 130 1.38 -2.21 1.46
C GLY A 130 1.74 -3.64 1.89
N VAL A 131 2.89 -4.17 1.44
CA VAL A 131 3.41 -5.47 1.92
C VAL A 131 3.70 -5.42 3.42
N ILE A 132 4.26 -4.31 3.93
CA ILE A 132 4.47 -4.12 5.37
C ILE A 132 3.13 -4.16 6.13
N GLY A 133 2.08 -3.55 5.58
CA GLY A 133 0.72 -3.61 6.15
C GLY A 133 0.18 -5.04 6.24
N ILE A 134 0.45 -5.88 5.24
CA ILE A 134 0.07 -7.31 5.26
C ILE A 134 0.82 -8.05 6.38
N VAL A 135 2.13 -7.85 6.50
CA VAL A 135 2.93 -8.49 7.57
C VAL A 135 2.43 -8.08 8.95
N LEU A 136 2.12 -6.80 9.13
CA LEU A 136 1.55 -6.29 10.37
C LEU A 136 0.19 -6.94 10.69
N THR A 137 -0.64 -7.13 9.67
CA THR A 137 -1.94 -7.81 9.80
C THR A 137 -1.77 -9.27 10.28
N ILE A 138 -0.77 -9.99 9.77
CA ILE A 138 -0.45 -11.35 10.24
C ILE A 138 -0.15 -11.33 11.74
N GLY A 139 0.68 -10.39 12.21
CA GLY A 139 0.98 -10.22 13.64
C GLY A 139 -0.28 -9.98 14.47
N MET A 140 -1.11 -9.02 14.08
CA MET A 140 -2.36 -8.70 14.78
C MET A 140 -3.34 -9.88 14.81
N CYS A 141 -3.41 -10.68 13.74
CA CYS A 141 -4.24 -11.89 13.69
C CYS A 141 -3.75 -12.93 14.69
N VAL A 142 -2.45 -13.13 14.82
CA VAL A 142 -1.85 -14.05 15.80
C VAL A 142 -2.09 -13.57 17.22
N ASP A 143 -1.85 -12.28 17.49
CA ASP A 143 -2.05 -11.68 18.80
C ASP A 143 -3.50 -11.84 19.29
N ALA A 144 -4.47 -11.67 18.39
CA ALA A 144 -5.88 -11.88 18.69
C ALA A 144 -6.17 -13.34 19.10
N ASN A 145 -5.59 -14.31 18.38
CA ASN A 145 -5.75 -15.73 18.72
C ASN A 145 -5.11 -16.07 20.07
N VAL A 146 -3.88 -15.60 20.28
CA VAL A 146 -3.13 -15.83 21.55
C VAL A 146 -3.91 -15.25 22.73
N LEU A 147 -4.39 -14.01 22.61
CA LEU A 147 -5.14 -13.34 23.67
C LEU A 147 -6.42 -14.14 24.04
N ILE A 148 -7.15 -14.66 23.05
CA ILE A 148 -8.34 -15.46 23.30
C ILE A 148 -7.97 -16.78 23.99
N PHE A 149 -6.93 -17.48 23.53
CA PHE A 149 -6.51 -18.74 24.15
C PHE A 149 -6.03 -18.56 25.58
N GLU A 150 -5.21 -17.55 25.85
CA GLU A 150 -4.72 -17.28 27.21
C GLU A 150 -5.87 -16.83 28.14
N ARG A 151 -6.84 -16.05 27.65
CA ARG A 151 -7.99 -15.67 28.45
C ARG A 151 -8.89 -16.86 28.81
N ILE A 152 -9.10 -17.77 27.87
CA ILE A 152 -9.83 -19.02 28.13
C ILE A 152 -9.07 -19.87 29.14
N ARG A 153 -7.74 -19.99 29.00
CA ARG A 153 -6.88 -20.75 29.92
C ARG A 153 -6.87 -20.17 31.33
N GLU A 154 -6.84 -18.82 31.43
CA GLU A 154 -6.94 -18.12 32.71
C GLU A 154 -8.27 -18.38 33.40
N ASN A 155 -9.42 -18.24 32.69
CA ASN A 155 -10.74 -18.52 33.22
C ASN A 155 -10.91 -19.96 33.65
N PHE A 156 -10.27 -20.88 32.93
CA PHE A 156 -10.28 -22.31 33.31
C PHE A 156 -9.54 -22.55 34.65
N LYS A 157 -8.38 -21.88 34.85
CA LYS A 157 -7.63 -21.96 36.11
C LYS A 157 -8.39 -21.35 37.30
N GLN A 158 -9.21 -20.36 37.05
CA GLN A 158 -10.02 -19.67 38.06
C GLN A 158 -11.36 -20.36 38.33
N ASN A 159 -11.64 -21.50 37.69
CA ASN A 159 -12.90 -22.24 37.77
C ASN A 159 -14.16 -21.40 37.50
N ILE A 160 -14.05 -20.47 36.54
CA ILE A 160 -15.16 -19.63 36.10
C ILE A 160 -16.20 -20.52 35.37
N GLU A 161 -17.47 -20.29 35.61
CA GLU A 161 -18.56 -20.97 34.92
C GLU A 161 -18.50 -20.61 33.41
N ASP A 162 -18.55 -21.63 32.52
CA ASP A 162 -18.37 -21.53 31.09
C ASP A 162 -17.10 -20.73 30.63
N PRO A 163 -15.90 -21.25 30.96
CA PRO A 163 -14.65 -20.52 30.73
C PRO A 163 -14.36 -20.22 29.27
N LYS A 164 -14.93 -20.99 28.33
CA LYS A 164 -14.76 -20.78 26.88
C LYS A 164 -15.48 -19.53 26.40
N ASN A 165 -16.80 -19.48 26.62
CA ASN A 165 -17.61 -18.36 26.15
C ASN A 165 -17.25 -17.06 26.89
N HIS A 166 -17.00 -17.14 28.19
CA HIS A 166 -16.59 -16.00 29.00
C HIS A 166 -15.22 -15.46 28.58
N GLY A 167 -14.24 -16.38 28.36
CA GLY A 167 -12.91 -16.00 27.90
C GLY A 167 -12.92 -15.42 26.50
N PHE A 168 -13.64 -16.04 25.58
CA PHE A 168 -13.79 -15.54 24.21
C PHE A 168 -14.42 -14.13 24.18
N ASN A 169 -15.57 -13.94 24.81
CA ASN A 169 -16.28 -12.67 24.77
C ASN A 169 -15.46 -11.54 25.42
N SER A 170 -14.82 -11.80 26.55
CA SER A 170 -13.98 -10.83 27.25
C SER A 170 -12.75 -10.44 26.41
N ALA A 171 -12.06 -11.44 25.85
CA ALA A 171 -10.91 -11.18 24.98
C ALA A 171 -11.31 -10.45 23.68
N TYR A 172 -12.43 -10.83 23.07
CA TYR A 172 -12.87 -10.25 21.81
C TYR A 172 -13.20 -8.75 21.93
N VAL A 173 -13.82 -8.34 23.03
CA VAL A 173 -14.04 -6.91 23.32
C VAL A 173 -12.70 -6.15 23.39
N THR A 174 -11.72 -6.70 24.12
CA THR A 174 -10.38 -6.10 24.20
C THR A 174 -9.70 -6.01 22.82
N ILE A 175 -9.86 -7.04 21.99
CA ILE A 175 -9.33 -7.05 20.61
C ILE A 175 -10.02 -5.99 19.76
N LEU A 176 -11.33 -5.82 19.88
CA LEU A 176 -12.06 -4.77 19.19
C LEU A 176 -11.54 -3.37 19.57
N ASP A 177 -11.39 -3.10 20.85
CA ASP A 177 -10.92 -1.80 21.37
C ASP A 177 -9.49 -1.49 20.87
N SER A 178 -8.60 -2.48 20.94
CA SER A 178 -7.22 -2.35 20.44
C SER A 178 -7.17 -2.10 18.92
N ASN A 179 -7.93 -2.86 18.15
CA ASN A 179 -7.96 -2.71 16.69
C ASN A 179 -8.66 -1.43 16.26
N LEU A 180 -9.62 -0.92 17.03
CA LEU A 180 -10.31 0.33 16.74
C LEU A 180 -9.34 1.52 16.77
N THR A 181 -8.43 1.57 17.74
CA THR A 181 -7.40 2.62 17.80
C THR A 181 -6.46 2.57 16.60
N THR A 182 -6.04 1.37 16.20
CA THR A 182 -5.20 1.18 15.00
C THR A 182 -5.96 1.52 13.72
N LEU A 183 -7.26 1.19 13.66
CA LEU A 183 -8.13 1.52 12.54
C LEU A 183 -8.26 3.04 12.37
N PHE A 184 -8.46 3.78 13.47
CA PHE A 184 -8.48 5.24 13.41
C PHE A 184 -7.17 5.81 12.86
N ALA A 185 -6.02 5.34 13.35
CA ALA A 185 -4.72 5.77 12.84
C ALA A 185 -4.58 5.45 11.33
N ALA A 186 -5.00 4.27 10.89
CA ALA A 186 -4.96 3.88 9.49
C ALA A 186 -5.89 4.74 8.61
N VAL A 187 -7.08 5.11 9.10
CA VAL A 187 -8.01 6.01 8.40
C VAL A 187 -7.40 7.42 8.26
N PHE A 188 -6.76 7.94 9.31
CA PHE A 188 -6.05 9.22 9.22
C PHE A 188 -4.90 9.16 8.20
N LEU A 189 -4.12 8.08 8.20
CA LEU A 189 -3.07 7.87 7.21
C LEU A 189 -3.63 7.76 5.78
N PHE A 190 -4.81 7.19 5.61
CA PHE A 190 -5.48 7.13 4.31
C PHE A 190 -5.97 8.52 3.85
N ALA A 191 -6.54 9.31 4.76
CA ALA A 191 -7.11 10.61 4.44
C ALA A 191 -6.03 11.66 4.13
N PHE A 192 -4.94 11.67 4.91
CA PHE A 192 -3.89 12.68 4.84
C PHE A 192 -2.58 12.18 4.22
N GLY A 193 -2.44 10.86 4.02
CA GLY A 193 -1.25 10.26 3.43
C GLY A 193 -1.17 10.46 1.92
N PHE A 194 0.05 10.56 1.40
CA PHE A 194 0.34 10.70 -0.03
C PHE A 194 1.12 9.50 -0.57
N GLY A 195 0.84 9.13 -1.81
CA GLY A 195 1.58 8.10 -2.54
C GLY A 195 1.69 6.76 -1.78
N PRO A 196 2.90 6.29 -1.44
CA PRO A 196 3.12 4.99 -0.82
C PRO A 196 2.44 4.80 0.54
N ILE A 197 2.30 5.87 1.35
CA ILE A 197 1.67 5.83 2.67
C ILE A 197 0.18 5.48 2.54
N ARG A 198 -0.49 5.97 1.50
CA ARG A 198 -1.88 5.65 1.23
C ARG A 198 -2.07 4.18 0.89
N GLY A 199 -1.13 3.58 0.14
CA GLY A 199 -1.14 2.15 -0.14
C GLY A 199 -0.98 1.28 1.12
N PHE A 200 -0.09 1.68 2.04
CA PHE A 200 0.05 1.07 3.36
C PHE A 200 -1.25 1.13 4.17
N SER A 201 -1.86 2.31 4.25
CA SER A 201 -3.07 2.49 5.05
C SER A 201 -4.26 1.68 4.53
N ILE A 202 -4.42 1.54 3.20
CA ILE A 202 -5.46 0.71 2.59
C ILE A 202 -5.28 -0.75 2.99
N SER A 203 -4.07 -1.31 2.81
CA SER A 203 -3.81 -2.71 3.17
C SER A 203 -3.99 -2.96 4.67
N LEU A 204 -3.63 -1.99 5.52
CA LEU A 204 -3.82 -2.08 6.97
C LEU A 204 -5.31 -2.05 7.37
N ILE A 205 -6.12 -1.15 6.79
CA ILE A 205 -7.57 -1.09 7.04
C ILE A 205 -8.24 -2.41 6.65
N ILE A 206 -7.97 -2.88 5.43
CA ILE A 206 -8.52 -4.16 4.94
C ILE A 206 -8.05 -5.30 5.83
N GLY A 207 -6.78 -5.30 6.24
CA GLY A 207 -6.20 -6.30 7.12
C GLY A 207 -6.88 -6.35 8.48
N ILE A 208 -7.10 -5.23 9.14
CA ILE A 208 -7.79 -5.15 10.44
C ILE A 208 -9.21 -5.70 10.32
N ILE A 209 -9.97 -5.25 9.32
CA ILE A 209 -11.34 -5.72 9.11
C ILE A 209 -11.36 -7.23 8.84
N SER A 210 -10.48 -7.73 7.97
CA SER A 210 -10.37 -9.16 7.66
C SER A 210 -10.01 -9.98 8.90
N SER A 211 -9.05 -9.50 9.70
CA SER A 211 -8.61 -10.21 10.91
C SER A 211 -9.72 -10.30 11.95
N LEU A 212 -10.47 -9.22 12.18
CA LEU A 212 -11.59 -9.22 13.12
C LEU A 212 -12.70 -10.21 12.71
N ILE A 213 -13.09 -10.17 11.43
CA ILE A 213 -14.14 -11.07 10.91
C ILE A 213 -13.70 -12.53 11.00
N VAL A 214 -12.51 -12.84 10.49
CA VAL A 214 -12.03 -14.23 10.43
C VAL A 214 -11.75 -14.79 11.81
N THR A 215 -11.11 -14.02 12.69
CA THR A 215 -10.85 -14.43 14.07
C THR A 215 -12.15 -14.75 14.80
N TYR A 216 -13.18 -13.90 14.66
CA TYR A 216 -14.48 -14.18 15.28
C TYR A 216 -15.10 -15.47 14.78
N ILE A 217 -15.17 -15.66 13.46
CA ILE A 217 -15.84 -16.82 12.85
C ILE A 217 -15.08 -18.12 13.15
N ILE A 218 -13.78 -18.15 12.86
CA ILE A 218 -12.96 -19.36 12.98
C ILE A 218 -12.81 -19.79 14.44
N LEU A 219 -12.52 -18.85 15.35
CA LEU A 219 -12.33 -19.20 16.75
C LEU A 219 -13.64 -19.58 17.42
N LYS A 220 -14.75 -18.93 17.11
CA LYS A 220 -16.06 -19.34 17.65
C LYS A 220 -16.45 -20.74 17.17
N LEU A 221 -16.18 -21.04 15.90
CA LEU A 221 -16.38 -22.39 15.36
C LEU A 221 -15.48 -23.42 16.08
N PHE A 222 -14.20 -23.07 16.27
CA PHE A 222 -13.25 -23.91 16.99
C PHE A 222 -13.71 -24.24 18.43
N LEU A 223 -14.15 -23.23 19.17
CA LEU A 223 -14.61 -23.39 20.53
C LEU A 223 -15.85 -24.29 20.65
N ASN A 224 -16.71 -24.27 19.63
CA ASN A 224 -17.87 -25.14 19.58
C ASN A 224 -17.52 -26.64 19.33
N ILE A 225 -16.47 -26.87 18.54
CA ILE A 225 -16.05 -28.21 18.13
C ILE A 225 -15.11 -28.84 19.16
N THR A 226 -14.26 -28.04 19.82
CA THR A 226 -13.14 -28.55 20.64
C THR A 226 -13.52 -28.69 22.09
N SER A 227 -13.19 -29.85 22.69
CA SER A 227 -13.29 -30.03 24.13
C SER A 227 -12.23 -29.21 24.88
N ILE A 228 -12.56 -28.73 26.09
CA ILE A 228 -11.69 -27.94 26.98
C ILE A 228 -10.31 -28.58 27.19
N LYS A 229 -10.25 -29.91 27.18
CA LYS A 229 -9.04 -30.72 27.40
C LYS A 229 -7.89 -30.40 26.42
N TYR A 230 -8.18 -29.81 25.26
CA TYR A 230 -7.21 -29.52 24.22
C TYR A 230 -6.77 -28.02 24.19
N LEU A 231 -7.30 -27.22 25.12
CA LEU A 231 -6.99 -25.80 25.23
C LEU A 231 -5.88 -25.48 26.27
N GLY A 232 -5.43 -26.48 27.01
CA GLY A 232 -4.44 -26.33 28.06
C GLY A 232 -3.15 -27.14 27.87
#